data_9278f5c4b54254d6a0a4e3c7ae66fd1d
#
_entry.id   9278f5c4b54254d6a0a4e3c7ae66fd1d
#
_cell.length_a   1.000
_cell.length_b   1.000
_cell.length_c   1.000
_cell.angle_alpha   90.00
_cell.angle_beta   90.00
_cell.angle_gamma   90.00
#
_symmetry.space_group_name_H-M   'P 1'
#
loop_
_entity.id
_entity.type
_entity.pdbx_description
1 polymer ?
#
loop_
_entity_poly.entity_id
_entity_poly.type
_entity_poly.pdbx_seq_one_letter_code
_entity_poly.pdbx_strand_id
1 'polypeptide(L)'
;MIPSFPSITFPNHWSLMTGLYPAHHGLVDNFFYDYKRKEFYAMSKKENAEDGSWYGGNPLWSVAEKQGVVSASLQWVGSASDAGKMRPSYYYPYHEKFSPNEKVDKVIDWLKLPENIRPHFISLYFPEVDGAGHHFGPEAKETETAVQLVDAAIGNLVEKVNQLGLKNVNFIFVSDHGMIKIDKETPLEIPEMLL
;
A
#
# COMPACT_ATOMS: atom_id res chain seq x y z
N MET A 1 8.19 11.18 -7.68
CA MET A 1 7.10 10.42 -8.32
C MET A 1 5.86 11.30 -8.38
N ILE A 2 5.01 11.16 -9.39
CA ILE A 2 3.74 11.92 -9.48
C ILE A 2 2.63 10.93 -9.18
N PRO A 3 1.86 11.10 -8.08
CA PRO A 3 0.75 10.23 -7.76
C PRO A 3 -0.43 10.41 -8.72
N SER A 4 -1.29 9.41 -8.81
CA SER A 4 -2.58 9.54 -9.49
C SER A 4 -3.53 10.44 -8.69
N PHE A 5 -4.45 11.10 -9.38
CA PHE A 5 -5.55 11.81 -8.70
C PHE A 5 -6.71 10.85 -8.42
N PRO A 6 -7.30 10.87 -7.21
CA PRO A 6 -6.91 11.64 -6.04
C PRO A 6 -5.63 11.10 -5.38
N SER A 7 -4.79 12.02 -4.85
CA SER A 7 -3.46 11.72 -4.30
C SER A 7 -3.56 11.26 -2.85
N ILE A 8 -4.21 10.13 -2.62
CA ILE A 8 -4.46 9.54 -1.30
C ILE A 8 -4.18 8.03 -1.32
N THR A 9 -4.08 7.43 -0.16
CA THR A 9 -3.49 6.10 0.06
C THR A 9 -4.14 4.98 -0.75
N PHE A 10 -5.42 4.69 -0.55
CA PHE A 10 -6.04 3.50 -1.14
C PHE A 10 -6.10 3.54 -2.67
N PRO A 11 -6.54 4.65 -3.30
CA PRO A 11 -6.49 4.79 -4.75
C PRO A 11 -5.09 4.59 -5.33
N ASN A 12 -4.05 5.21 -4.73
CA ASN A 12 -2.70 5.14 -5.28
C ASN A 12 -2.03 3.77 -5.07
N HIS A 13 -2.23 3.13 -3.91
CA HIS A 13 -1.77 1.76 -3.70
C HIS A 13 -2.35 0.81 -4.73
N TRP A 14 -3.65 0.97 -5.04
CA TRP A 14 -4.31 0.12 -6.01
C TRP A 14 -3.89 0.43 -7.44
N SER A 15 -3.68 1.72 -7.76
CA SER A 15 -3.11 2.12 -9.06
C SER A 15 -1.70 1.55 -9.28
N LEU A 16 -0.83 1.59 -8.27
CA LEU A 16 0.50 1.00 -8.31
C LEU A 16 0.46 -0.51 -8.58
N MET A 17 -0.53 -1.20 -8.02
CA MET A 17 -0.62 -2.64 -8.09
C MET A 17 -1.35 -3.15 -9.34
N THR A 18 -2.18 -2.33 -9.98
CA THR A 18 -2.97 -2.73 -11.15
C THR A 18 -2.54 -2.06 -12.46
N GLY A 19 -1.80 -0.95 -12.38
CA GLY A 19 -1.51 -0.11 -13.54
C GLY A 19 -2.70 0.69 -14.06
N LEU A 20 -3.83 0.69 -13.33
CA LEU A 20 -5.04 1.41 -13.70
C LEU A 20 -5.16 2.73 -12.92
N TYR A 21 -5.79 3.73 -13.53
CA TYR A 21 -6.20 4.94 -12.81
C TYR A 21 -7.43 4.69 -11.92
N PRO A 22 -7.63 5.48 -10.85
CA PRO A 22 -8.77 5.35 -9.93
C PRO A 22 -10.13 5.30 -10.63
N ALA A 23 -10.35 6.08 -11.67
CA ALA A 23 -11.57 6.05 -12.48
C ALA A 23 -11.83 4.69 -13.17
N HIS A 24 -10.78 3.90 -13.41
CA HIS A 24 -10.90 2.60 -14.08
C HIS A 24 -10.98 1.44 -13.09
N HIS A 25 -10.27 1.51 -11.97
CA HIS A 25 -10.33 0.45 -10.97
C HIS A 25 -11.42 0.66 -9.90
N GLY A 26 -12.04 1.84 -9.85
CA GLY A 26 -13.22 2.11 -9.03
C GLY A 26 -12.94 2.49 -7.57
N LEU A 27 -11.72 2.34 -7.08
CA LEU A 27 -11.33 2.78 -5.74
C LEU A 27 -10.91 4.25 -5.83
N VAL A 28 -11.88 5.14 -5.64
CA VAL A 28 -11.74 6.58 -5.97
C VAL A 28 -11.42 7.46 -4.77
N ASP A 29 -11.55 6.95 -3.56
CA ASP A 29 -11.23 7.64 -2.31
C ASP A 29 -10.95 6.62 -1.19
N ASN A 30 -10.43 7.07 -0.05
CA ASN A 30 -10.36 6.30 1.19
C ASN A 30 -11.76 6.14 1.84
N PHE A 31 -12.68 7.05 1.50
CA PHE A 31 -14.08 7.04 1.91
C PHE A 31 -14.96 7.62 0.81
N PHE A 32 -15.89 6.84 0.26
CA PHE A 32 -16.80 7.29 -0.81
C PHE A 32 -18.13 6.53 -0.81
N TYR A 33 -19.13 7.12 -1.46
CA TYR A 33 -20.42 6.48 -1.71
C TYR A 33 -20.50 5.97 -3.15
N ASP A 34 -20.80 4.70 -3.32
CA ASP A 34 -21.06 4.12 -4.64
C ASP A 34 -22.57 4.14 -4.92
N TYR A 35 -22.97 4.97 -5.89
CA TYR A 35 -24.38 5.15 -6.28
C TYR A 35 -25.02 3.90 -6.91
N LYS A 36 -24.22 3.03 -7.54
CA LYS A 36 -24.72 1.79 -8.14
C LYS A 36 -24.96 0.73 -7.07
N ARG A 37 -24.03 0.63 -6.12
CA ARG A 37 -24.13 -0.29 -4.98
C ARG A 37 -25.07 0.25 -3.90
N LYS A 38 -25.27 1.56 -3.84
CA LYS A 38 -25.98 2.28 -2.77
C LYS A 38 -25.34 2.03 -1.40
N GLU A 39 -24.03 1.97 -1.37
CA GLU A 39 -23.22 1.63 -0.20
C GLU A 39 -22.04 2.59 -0.06
N PHE A 40 -21.58 2.76 1.19
CA PHE A 40 -20.35 3.48 1.50
C PHE A 40 -19.17 2.51 1.58
N TYR A 41 -18.11 2.85 0.87
CA TYR A 41 -16.78 2.32 1.12
C TYR A 41 -16.10 3.15 2.20
N ALA A 42 -15.40 2.51 3.13
CA ALA A 42 -14.53 3.16 4.11
C ALA A 42 -13.32 2.27 4.38
N MET A 43 -12.12 2.80 4.20
CA MET A 43 -10.87 2.07 4.44
C MET A 43 -10.72 1.57 5.89
N SER A 44 -11.36 2.26 6.85
CA SER A 44 -11.36 1.90 8.27
C SER A 44 -12.25 0.70 8.59
N LYS A 45 -13.14 0.30 7.68
CA LYS A 45 -13.99 -0.86 7.85
C LYS A 45 -13.32 -2.09 7.24
N LYS A 46 -12.97 -3.04 8.10
CA LYS A 46 -12.32 -4.28 7.69
C LYS A 46 -13.09 -5.01 6.60
N GLU A 47 -14.42 -5.09 6.75
CA GLU A 47 -15.31 -5.72 5.80
C GLU A 47 -15.26 -5.08 4.41
N ASN A 48 -15.06 -3.77 4.29
CA ASN A 48 -14.86 -3.10 3.01
C ASN A 48 -13.45 -3.35 2.45
N ALA A 49 -12.42 -3.23 3.30
CA ALA A 49 -11.03 -3.37 2.88
C ALA A 49 -10.69 -4.80 2.43
N GLU A 50 -11.42 -5.81 2.90
CA GLU A 50 -11.23 -7.22 2.56
C GLU A 50 -12.22 -7.74 1.49
N ASP A 51 -13.22 -6.95 1.09
CA ASP A 51 -14.17 -7.29 0.03
C ASP A 51 -13.60 -6.91 -1.34
N GLY A 52 -13.16 -7.91 -2.09
CA GLY A 52 -12.58 -7.74 -3.43
C GLY A 52 -13.52 -7.13 -4.47
N SER A 53 -14.82 -7.09 -4.20
CA SER A 53 -15.79 -6.50 -5.13
C SER A 53 -15.70 -4.97 -5.25
N TRP A 54 -15.02 -4.29 -4.31
CA TRP A 54 -14.70 -2.88 -4.39
C TRP A 54 -13.51 -2.55 -5.29
N TYR A 55 -12.69 -3.55 -5.61
CA TYR A 55 -11.40 -3.41 -6.24
C TYR A 55 -11.41 -3.91 -7.68
N GLY A 56 -11.55 -3.00 -8.65
CA GLY A 56 -11.50 -3.34 -10.06
C GLY A 56 -10.07 -3.62 -10.55
N GLY A 57 -9.96 -4.37 -11.64
CA GLY A 57 -8.68 -4.77 -12.20
C GLY A 57 -8.08 -6.02 -11.56
N ASN A 58 -6.86 -6.38 -11.99
CA ASN A 58 -6.11 -7.50 -11.44
C ASN A 58 -4.81 -6.99 -10.83
N PRO A 59 -4.60 -7.14 -9.52
CA PRO A 59 -3.36 -6.72 -8.90
C PRO A 59 -2.19 -7.63 -9.30
N LEU A 60 -0.96 -7.11 -9.25
CA LEU A 60 0.26 -7.81 -9.66
C LEU A 60 0.41 -9.17 -8.97
N TRP A 61 0.09 -9.29 -7.68
CA TRP A 61 0.13 -10.60 -7.01
C TRP A 61 -0.84 -11.60 -7.62
N SER A 62 -2.06 -11.19 -7.99
CA SER A 62 -3.04 -12.07 -8.63
C SER A 62 -2.57 -12.50 -10.01
N VAL A 63 -1.91 -11.61 -10.76
CA VAL A 63 -1.32 -11.92 -12.07
C VAL A 63 -0.13 -12.89 -11.91
N ALA A 64 0.72 -12.67 -10.89
CA ALA A 64 1.85 -13.55 -10.58
C ALA A 64 1.38 -14.96 -10.22
N GLU A 65 0.47 -15.08 -9.24
CA GLU A 65 -0.06 -16.35 -8.77
C GLU A 65 -0.75 -17.17 -9.90
N LYS A 66 -1.51 -16.51 -10.77
CA LYS A 66 -2.13 -17.15 -11.94
C LYS A 66 -1.11 -17.71 -12.92
N GLN A 67 0.12 -17.25 -12.88
CA GLN A 67 1.24 -17.74 -13.71
C GLN A 67 2.16 -18.70 -12.93
N GLY A 68 1.77 -19.12 -11.73
CA GLY A 68 2.57 -20.01 -10.90
C GLY A 68 3.73 -19.34 -10.17
N VAL A 69 3.75 -17.99 -10.13
CA VAL A 69 4.74 -17.21 -9.38
C VAL A 69 4.19 -16.93 -7.99
N VAL A 70 4.78 -17.56 -6.98
CA VAL A 70 4.39 -17.35 -5.56
C VAL A 70 4.60 -15.89 -5.18
N SER A 71 3.61 -15.28 -4.53
CA SER A 71 3.64 -13.90 -4.10
C SER A 71 3.44 -13.75 -2.59
N ALA A 72 3.94 -12.63 -2.05
CA ALA A 72 3.73 -12.23 -0.67
C ALA A 72 3.35 -10.76 -0.60
N SER A 73 2.58 -10.39 0.43
CA SER A 73 2.21 -9.00 0.67
C SER A 73 2.15 -8.70 2.16
N LEU A 74 2.85 -7.66 2.57
CA LEU A 74 2.85 -7.19 3.93
C LEU A 74 2.20 -5.81 3.98
N GLN A 75 0.96 -5.78 4.48
CA GLN A 75 0.16 -4.59 4.71
C GLN A 75 -0.17 -3.75 3.46
N TRP A 76 0.03 -4.26 2.26
CA TRP A 76 -0.40 -3.53 1.07
C TRP A 76 -1.92 -3.50 0.96
N VAL A 77 -2.47 -2.35 0.56
CA VAL A 77 -3.92 -2.15 0.39
C VAL A 77 -4.50 -3.21 -0.55
N GLY A 78 -5.60 -3.82 -0.13
CA GLY A 78 -6.32 -4.82 -0.92
C GLY A 78 -5.71 -6.23 -0.93
N SER A 79 -4.52 -6.46 -0.34
CA SER A 79 -3.87 -7.78 -0.37
C SER A 79 -4.62 -8.85 0.43
N ALA A 80 -5.42 -8.45 1.43
CA ALA A 80 -6.28 -9.35 2.19
C ALA A 80 -7.63 -9.62 1.52
N SER A 81 -7.95 -8.90 0.44
CA SER A 81 -9.19 -9.09 -0.34
C SER A 81 -9.02 -10.22 -1.36
N ASP A 82 -10.12 -10.70 -1.90
CA ASP A 82 -10.15 -11.63 -3.02
C ASP A 82 -10.18 -10.94 -4.40
N ALA A 83 -9.75 -9.67 -4.45
CA ALA A 83 -9.63 -8.91 -5.69
C ALA A 83 -8.78 -9.65 -6.73
N GLY A 84 -9.22 -9.61 -7.98
CA GLY A 84 -8.59 -10.40 -9.04
C GLY A 84 -8.80 -11.91 -8.88
N LYS A 85 -9.63 -12.35 -7.93
CA LYS A 85 -9.96 -13.76 -7.59
C LYS A 85 -8.76 -14.59 -7.14
N MET A 86 -7.69 -13.94 -6.68
CA MET A 86 -6.53 -14.62 -6.15
C MET A 86 -5.76 -13.71 -5.19
N ARG A 87 -5.60 -14.17 -3.95
CA ARG A 87 -4.77 -13.49 -2.93
C ARG A 87 -3.31 -13.87 -3.10
N PRO A 88 -2.37 -13.09 -2.51
CA PRO A 88 -1.00 -13.56 -2.33
C PRO A 88 -0.97 -14.86 -1.52
N SER A 89 -0.05 -15.76 -1.84
CA SER A 89 0.17 -17.02 -1.07
C SER A 89 0.48 -16.74 0.39
N TYR A 90 1.21 -15.64 0.65
CA TYR A 90 1.51 -15.16 1.99
C TYR A 90 1.07 -13.72 2.12
N TYR A 91 0.34 -13.38 3.20
CA TYR A 91 0.00 -11.97 3.44
C TYR A 91 -0.26 -11.69 4.91
N TYR A 92 -0.04 -10.42 5.28
CA TYR A 92 -0.48 -9.83 6.53
C TYR A 92 -1.41 -8.66 6.22
N PRO A 93 -2.61 -8.59 6.83
CA PRO A 93 -3.58 -7.53 6.59
C PRO A 93 -3.06 -6.16 6.97
N TYR A 94 -3.59 -5.12 6.35
CA TYR A 94 -3.27 -3.72 6.61
C TYR A 94 -3.43 -3.32 8.08
N HIS A 95 -4.40 -3.91 8.78
CA HIS A 95 -4.71 -3.57 10.17
C HIS A 95 -3.80 -4.23 11.22
N GLU A 96 -2.93 -5.16 10.84
CA GLU A 96 -1.96 -5.71 11.77
C GLU A 96 -0.87 -4.68 12.10
N LYS A 97 -0.40 -4.72 13.36
CA LYS A 97 0.64 -3.79 13.82
C LYS A 97 1.98 -4.48 13.82
N PHE A 98 2.91 -3.96 13.02
CA PHE A 98 4.30 -4.36 12.98
C PHE A 98 5.18 -3.12 13.02
N SER A 99 6.27 -3.17 13.77
CA SER A 99 7.34 -2.19 13.64
C SER A 99 8.06 -2.36 12.28
N PRO A 100 8.76 -1.34 11.78
CA PRO A 100 9.53 -1.44 10.53
C PRO A 100 10.50 -2.63 10.51
N ASN A 101 11.17 -2.92 11.61
CA ASN A 101 12.08 -4.06 11.69
C ASN A 101 11.36 -5.41 11.68
N GLU A 102 10.24 -5.55 12.36
CA GLU A 102 9.42 -6.77 12.28
C GLU A 102 8.93 -7.03 10.87
N LYS A 103 8.56 -5.99 10.11
CA LYS A 103 8.21 -6.11 8.69
C LYS A 103 9.39 -6.64 7.87
N VAL A 104 10.58 -6.11 8.10
CA VAL A 104 11.80 -6.61 7.45
C VAL A 104 12.04 -8.08 7.79
N ASP A 105 11.93 -8.47 9.05
CA ASP A 105 12.14 -9.85 9.48
C ASP A 105 11.14 -10.81 8.82
N LYS A 106 9.86 -10.42 8.68
CA LYS A 106 8.85 -11.20 7.95
C LYS A 106 9.23 -11.42 6.48
N VAL A 107 9.73 -10.38 5.79
CA VAL A 107 10.19 -10.51 4.40
C VAL A 107 11.39 -11.46 4.32
N ILE A 108 12.34 -11.35 5.24
CA ILE A 108 13.51 -12.24 5.28
C ILE A 108 13.10 -13.70 5.57
N ASP A 109 12.13 -13.91 6.45
CA ASP A 109 11.60 -15.26 6.72
C ASP A 109 10.98 -15.88 5.46
N TRP A 110 10.22 -15.12 4.70
CA TRP A 110 9.68 -15.56 3.41
C TRP A 110 10.77 -15.87 2.39
N LEU A 111 11.83 -15.04 2.33
CA LEU A 111 12.94 -15.25 1.39
C LEU A 111 13.84 -16.44 1.75
N LYS A 112 13.80 -16.91 3.00
CA LYS A 112 14.48 -18.15 3.44
C LYS A 112 13.72 -19.43 3.13
N LEU A 113 12.47 -19.35 2.70
CA LEU A 113 11.69 -20.52 2.33
C LEU A 113 12.35 -21.32 1.18
N PRO A 114 12.09 -22.63 1.08
CA PRO A 114 12.47 -23.43 -0.08
C PRO A 114 11.99 -22.81 -1.39
N GLU A 115 12.78 -22.95 -2.46
CA GLU A 115 12.55 -22.24 -3.72
C GLU A 115 11.16 -22.47 -4.32
N ASN A 116 10.63 -23.65 -4.19
CA ASN A 116 9.32 -24.04 -4.72
C ASN A 116 8.12 -23.36 -4.01
N ILE A 117 8.34 -22.77 -2.84
CA ILE A 117 7.32 -22.04 -2.06
C ILE A 117 7.76 -20.64 -1.68
N ARG A 118 8.98 -20.23 -2.07
CA ARG A 118 9.50 -18.89 -1.83
C ARG A 118 8.76 -17.88 -2.70
N PRO A 119 8.30 -16.74 -2.14
CA PRO A 119 7.72 -15.70 -2.95
C PRO A 119 8.78 -15.03 -3.85
N HIS A 120 8.43 -14.84 -5.12
CA HIS A 120 9.24 -14.15 -6.12
C HIS A 120 8.71 -12.75 -6.43
N PHE A 121 7.52 -12.41 -5.91
CA PHE A 121 6.96 -11.06 -5.88
C PHE A 121 6.58 -10.74 -4.44
N ILE A 122 7.10 -9.63 -3.90
CA ILE A 122 6.79 -9.20 -2.53
C ILE A 122 6.42 -7.72 -2.55
N SER A 123 5.28 -7.38 -1.98
CA SER A 123 4.90 -5.99 -1.70
C SER A 123 4.95 -5.72 -0.19
N LEU A 124 5.49 -4.57 0.18
CA LEU A 124 5.68 -4.14 1.57
C LEU A 124 5.30 -2.68 1.71
N TYR A 125 4.56 -2.33 2.77
CA TYR A 125 4.15 -0.97 3.07
C TYR A 125 4.65 -0.49 4.43
N PHE A 126 5.13 0.76 4.45
CA PHE A 126 5.55 1.48 5.65
C PHE A 126 4.66 2.72 5.83
N PRO A 127 3.64 2.70 6.72
CA PRO A 127 2.75 3.83 6.99
C PRO A 127 3.32 4.86 7.97
N GLU A 128 4.51 4.65 8.51
CA GLU A 128 5.06 5.41 9.65
C GLU A 128 5.25 6.90 9.31
N VAL A 129 5.70 7.20 8.10
CA VAL A 129 5.92 8.59 7.64
C VAL A 129 4.59 9.31 7.45
N ASP A 130 3.63 8.65 6.82
CA ASP A 130 2.27 9.17 6.64
C ASP A 130 1.60 9.46 7.98
N GLY A 131 1.66 8.52 8.92
CA GLY A 131 1.11 8.69 10.26
C GLY A 131 1.75 9.86 11.03
N ALA A 132 3.07 10.01 10.96
CA ALA A 132 3.76 11.13 11.59
C ALA A 132 3.39 12.47 10.92
N GLY A 133 3.34 12.50 9.58
CA GLY A 133 2.95 13.67 8.83
C GLY A 133 1.53 14.16 9.14
N HIS A 134 0.58 13.22 9.28
CA HIS A 134 -0.79 13.55 9.69
C HIS A 134 -0.89 14.10 11.11
N HIS A 135 -0.10 13.57 12.03
CA HIS A 135 -0.19 13.93 13.45
C HIS A 135 0.59 15.21 13.79
N PHE A 136 1.79 15.35 13.26
CA PHE A 136 2.72 16.42 13.62
C PHE A 136 2.90 17.47 12.50
N GLY A 137 2.56 17.13 11.28
CA GLY A 137 2.78 17.93 10.08
C GLY A 137 4.04 17.49 9.30
N PRO A 138 4.08 17.80 7.98
CA PRO A 138 5.15 17.30 7.10
C PRO A 138 6.55 17.85 7.42
N GLU A 139 6.64 19.03 8.03
CA GLU A 139 7.91 19.70 8.36
C GLU A 139 8.37 19.44 9.81
N ALA A 140 7.62 18.63 10.57
CA ALA A 140 7.92 18.38 11.98
C ALA A 140 9.14 17.46 12.16
N LYS A 141 9.82 17.63 13.29
CA LYS A 141 10.97 16.79 13.65
C LYS A 141 10.59 15.31 13.82
N GLU A 142 9.39 15.06 14.28
CA GLU A 142 8.80 13.72 14.42
C GLU A 142 8.63 13.04 13.06
N THR A 143 8.22 13.81 12.06
CA THR A 143 8.08 13.29 10.66
C THR A 143 9.46 13.01 10.06
N GLU A 144 10.45 13.88 10.26
CA GLU A 144 11.84 13.62 9.88
C GLU A 144 12.38 12.34 10.57
N THR A 145 12.08 12.17 11.85
CA THR A 145 12.47 10.95 12.59
C THR A 145 11.81 9.69 12.01
N ALA A 146 10.55 9.78 11.61
CA ALA A 146 9.86 8.66 10.94
C ALA A 146 10.49 8.32 9.59
N VAL A 147 10.92 9.33 8.81
CA VAL A 147 11.67 9.11 7.55
C VAL A 147 12.96 8.36 7.83
N GLN A 148 13.76 8.80 8.82
CA GLN A 148 15.02 8.15 9.20
C GLN A 148 14.79 6.70 9.66
N LEU A 149 13.71 6.45 10.41
CA LEU A 149 13.34 5.10 10.86
C LEU A 149 13.02 4.17 9.69
N VAL A 150 12.23 4.63 8.72
CA VAL A 150 11.89 3.85 7.53
C VAL A 150 13.11 3.64 6.64
N ASP A 151 13.93 4.67 6.44
CA ASP A 151 15.19 4.57 5.68
C ASP A 151 16.13 3.53 6.28
N ALA A 152 16.30 3.55 7.60
CA ALA A 152 17.11 2.55 8.31
C ALA A 152 16.55 1.12 8.15
N ALA A 153 15.22 0.95 8.18
CA ALA A 153 14.60 -0.34 7.96
C ALA A 153 14.77 -0.84 6.51
N ILE A 154 14.70 0.06 5.53
CA ILE A 154 14.99 -0.24 4.12
C ILE A 154 16.45 -0.64 3.94
N GLY A 155 17.39 0.09 4.54
CA GLY A 155 18.81 -0.26 4.54
C GLY A 155 19.05 -1.66 5.11
N ASN A 156 18.45 -1.97 6.27
CA ASN A 156 18.51 -3.28 6.91
C ASN A 156 17.91 -4.39 6.01
N LEU A 157 16.79 -4.13 5.34
CA LEU A 157 16.19 -5.06 4.37
C LEU A 157 17.14 -5.39 3.24
N VAL A 158 17.71 -4.37 2.60
CA VAL A 158 18.63 -4.55 1.46
C VAL A 158 19.88 -5.32 1.90
N GLU A 159 20.46 -4.98 3.05
CA GLU A 159 21.62 -5.68 3.61
C GLU A 159 21.31 -7.16 3.88
N LYS A 160 20.21 -7.46 4.59
CA LYS A 160 19.82 -8.83 4.92
C LYS A 160 19.53 -9.65 3.65
N VAL A 161 18.88 -9.07 2.65
CA VAL A 161 18.62 -9.76 1.36
C VAL A 161 19.94 -10.08 0.65
N ASN A 162 20.89 -9.15 0.62
CA ASN A 162 22.22 -9.39 0.04
C ASN A 162 22.96 -10.53 0.77
N GLN A 163 22.83 -10.61 2.09
CA GLN A 163 23.44 -11.68 2.90
C GLN A 163 22.86 -13.07 2.61
N LEU A 164 21.60 -13.15 2.10
CA LEU A 164 21.01 -14.42 1.69
C LEU A 164 21.64 -15.01 0.41
N GLY A 165 22.43 -14.24 -0.32
CA GLY A 165 23.08 -14.67 -1.57
C GLY A 165 22.11 -14.96 -2.71
N LEU A 166 20.87 -14.48 -2.63
CA LEU A 166 19.87 -14.61 -3.68
C LEU A 166 20.34 -13.81 -4.91
N LYS A 167 20.22 -14.43 -6.09
CA LYS A 167 20.57 -13.77 -7.35
C LYS A 167 19.36 -13.07 -7.95
N ASN A 168 19.61 -11.99 -8.70
CA ASN A 168 18.57 -11.30 -9.49
C ASN A 168 17.42 -10.73 -8.65
N VAL A 169 17.72 -10.18 -7.46
CA VAL A 169 16.75 -9.44 -6.67
C VAL A 169 16.68 -7.99 -7.15
N ASN A 170 15.48 -7.52 -7.42
CA ASN A 170 15.21 -6.13 -7.78
C ASN A 170 14.42 -5.46 -6.66
N PHE A 171 14.81 -4.25 -6.28
CA PHE A 171 14.09 -3.41 -5.34
C PHE A 171 13.44 -2.25 -6.08
N ILE A 172 12.15 -2.02 -5.83
CA ILE A 172 11.41 -0.89 -6.38
C ILE A 172 10.83 -0.12 -5.20
N PHE A 173 11.33 1.10 -4.99
CA PHE A 173 10.85 2.00 -3.94
C PHE A 173 9.94 3.04 -4.54
N VAL A 174 8.75 3.16 -3.97
CA VAL A 174 7.71 4.08 -4.45
C VAL A 174 7.05 4.77 -3.26
N SER A 175 6.45 5.94 -3.52
CA SER A 175 5.54 6.60 -2.61
C SER A 175 4.15 6.62 -3.25
N ASP A 176 3.12 6.43 -2.46
CA ASP A 176 1.72 6.50 -2.90
C ASP A 176 1.27 7.96 -3.10
N HIS A 177 1.70 8.87 -2.25
CA HIS A 177 1.46 10.32 -2.35
C HIS A 177 2.52 11.10 -1.57
N GLY A 178 2.42 12.41 -1.62
CA GLY A 178 3.13 13.34 -0.76
C GLY A 178 2.26 13.85 0.39
N MET A 179 2.74 14.86 1.10
CA MET A 179 2.01 15.52 2.15
C MET A 179 2.28 17.02 2.14
N ILE A 180 1.24 17.83 2.36
CA ILE A 180 1.34 19.27 2.42
C ILE A 180 0.57 19.78 3.65
N LYS A 181 1.06 20.84 4.26
CA LYS A 181 0.31 21.55 5.30
C LYS A 181 -0.86 22.27 4.66
N ILE A 182 -2.07 21.98 5.13
CA ILE A 182 -3.27 22.69 4.70
C ILE A 182 -3.41 24.02 5.47
N ASP A 183 -3.85 25.05 4.75
CA ASP A 183 -4.30 26.29 5.37
C ASP A 183 -5.75 26.11 5.86
N LYS A 184 -5.94 26.22 7.18
CA LYS A 184 -7.27 26.10 7.81
C LYS A 184 -7.93 27.45 8.03
N GLU A 185 -7.18 28.55 7.87
CA GLU A 185 -7.65 29.92 8.12
C GLU A 185 -8.33 30.51 6.88
N THR A 186 -7.92 30.09 5.69
CA THR A 186 -8.46 30.56 4.41
C THR A 186 -9.00 29.41 3.55
N PRO A 187 -10.10 28.78 3.96
CA PRO A 187 -10.70 27.70 3.17
C PRO A 187 -11.22 28.25 1.84
N LEU A 188 -11.03 27.48 0.76
CA LEU A 188 -11.66 27.81 -0.52
C LEU A 188 -13.15 27.48 -0.43
N GLU A 189 -14.00 28.46 -0.72
CA GLU A 189 -15.43 28.25 -0.83
C GLU A 189 -15.76 27.63 -2.19
N ILE A 190 -16.59 26.60 -2.19
CA ILE A 190 -17.14 26.05 -3.43
C ILE A 190 -18.25 27.01 -3.90
N PRO A 191 -18.17 27.58 -5.12
CA PRO A 191 -19.21 28.43 -5.63
C PRO A 191 -20.58 27.70 -5.64
N GLU A 192 -21.65 28.37 -5.20
CA GLU A 192 -23.01 27.79 -5.15
C GLU A 192 -23.47 27.18 -6.47
N MET A 193 -22.99 27.71 -7.60
CA MET A 193 -23.32 27.19 -8.94
C MET A 193 -22.71 25.82 -9.24
N LEU A 194 -21.86 25.28 -8.36
CA LEU A 194 -21.26 23.95 -8.49
C LEU A 194 -21.81 22.93 -7.47
N LEU A 195 -22.76 23.37 -6.65
CA LEU A 195 -23.47 22.54 -5.68
C LEU A 195 -24.87 22.17 -6.24
#